data_5e93ae843025059651d87c6da294488d
#
_entry.id   5e93ae843025059651d87c6da294488d
#
_cell.length_a   1.000
_cell.length_b   1.000
_cell.length_c   1.000
_cell.angle_alpha   90.00
_cell.angle_beta   90.00
_cell.angle_gamma   90.00
#
_symmetry.space_group_name_H-M   'P 1'
#
loop_
_entity.id
_entity.type
_entity.pdbx_description
1 polymer ?
#
loop_
_entity_poly.entity_id
_entity_poly.type
_entity_poly.pdbx_seq_one_letter_code
_entity_poly.pdbx_strand_id
1 'polypeptide(L)' 'MGKRVTPIAKSVKQKTKYDLKDYCQMRGLSLSSLYKGYVSKRAKKVLEKDGIKVA' A
#
# COMPACT_ATOMS: atom_id res chain seq x y z
N MET A 1 16.79 -12.83 2.39
CA MET A 1 16.28 -12.68 2.56
C MET A 1 15.22 -12.35 2.12
N GLY A 2 14.54 -12.43 1.78
CA GLY A 2 13.44 -12.30 1.25
C GLY A 2 12.51 -11.26 1.49
N LYS A 3 12.88 -10.12 1.16
CA LYS A 3 11.93 -9.14 1.24
C LYS A 3 10.98 -9.29 0.13
N ARG A 4 9.73 -9.58 0.38
CA ARG A 4 8.75 -9.56 -0.65
C ARG A 4 8.35 -8.14 -0.89
N VAL A 5 8.69 -7.61 -2.02
CA VAL A 5 8.24 -6.30 -2.43
C VAL A 5 6.99 -6.48 -3.25
N THR A 6 5.85 -6.14 -2.69
CA THR A 6 4.60 -6.24 -3.43
C THR A 6 4.51 -5.07 -4.41
N PRO A 7 3.75 -5.23 -5.51
CA PRO A 7 3.56 -4.12 -6.44
C PRO A 7 2.97 -2.88 -5.78
N ILE A 8 2.11 -3.08 -4.80
CA ILE A 8 1.49 -1.97 -4.08
C ILE A 8 2.55 -1.19 -3.30
N ALA A 9 3.44 -1.91 -2.63
CA ALA A 9 4.49 -1.25 -1.85
C ALA A 9 5.37 -0.39 -2.75
N LYS A 10 5.69 -0.92 -3.91
CA LYS A 10 6.52 -0.21 -4.87
C LYS A 10 5.82 1.06 -5.34
N SER A 11 4.55 0.96 -5.67
CA SER A 11 3.78 2.10 -6.14
C SER A 11 3.64 3.16 -5.05
N VAL A 12 3.38 2.72 -3.83
CA VAL A 12 3.26 3.65 -2.71
C VAL A 12 4.55 4.44 -2.53
N LYS A 13 5.68 3.77 -2.56
CA LYS A 13 6.95 4.44 -2.38
C LYS A 13 7.23 5.42 -3.51
N GLN A 14 6.90 5.05 -4.73
CA GLN A 14 7.10 5.92 -5.87
C GLN A 14 6.23 7.16 -5.84
N LYS A 15 4.97 6.99 -5.41
CA LYS A 15 4.02 8.10 -5.44
C LYS A 15 4.10 8.99 -4.21
N THR A 16 4.31 8.41 -3.04
CA THR A 16 4.29 9.16 -1.79
C THR A 16 5.65 9.29 -1.15
N LYS A 17 6.62 8.50 -1.59
CA LYS A 17 7.97 8.44 -1.02
C LYS A 17 8.00 7.88 0.40
N TYR A 18 6.87 7.34 0.86
CA TYR A 18 6.80 6.68 2.15
C TYR A 18 6.85 5.18 1.96
N ASP A 19 7.39 4.49 2.96
CA ASP A 19 7.35 3.03 2.96
C ASP A 19 5.90 2.59 3.17
N LEU A 20 5.60 1.37 2.74
CA LEU A 20 4.25 0.86 2.91
C LEU A 20 3.81 0.88 4.36
N LYS A 21 4.75 0.59 5.28
CA LYS A 21 4.46 0.61 6.70
C LYS A 21 4.02 2.00 7.16
N ASP A 22 4.80 3.00 6.80
CA ASP A 22 4.50 4.37 7.18
C ASP A 22 3.20 4.84 6.54
N TYR A 23 3.02 4.49 5.28
CA TYR A 23 1.82 4.87 4.55
C TYR A 23 0.58 4.29 5.22
N CYS A 24 0.62 3.01 5.58
CA CYS A 24 -0.51 2.36 6.23
C CYS A 24 -0.82 3.00 7.57
N GLN A 25 0.20 3.34 8.31
CA GLN A 25 0.00 4.02 9.60
C GLN A 25 -0.67 5.38 9.41
N MET A 26 -0.19 6.10 8.43
CA MET A 26 -0.74 7.42 8.12
C MET A 26 -2.21 7.36 7.72
N ARG A 27 -2.55 6.36 6.95
CA ARG A 27 -3.91 6.23 6.42
C ARG A 27 -4.80 5.30 7.24
N GLY A 28 -4.27 4.67 8.27
CA GLY A 28 -5.06 3.75 9.07
C GLY A 28 -5.37 2.45 8.35
N LEU A 29 -4.46 1.99 7.51
CA LEU A 29 -4.66 0.75 6.77
C LEU A 29 -3.93 -0.40 7.42
N SER A 30 -4.32 -1.62 7.07
CA SER A 30 -3.70 -2.82 7.62
C SER A 30 -2.50 -3.22 6.76
N LEU A 31 -1.31 -3.12 7.33
CA LEU A 31 -0.10 -3.47 6.63
C LEU A 31 -0.06 -4.95 6.27
N SER A 32 -0.48 -5.80 7.20
CA SER A 32 -0.49 -7.23 6.97
C SER A 32 -1.35 -7.61 5.78
N SER A 33 -2.52 -7.01 5.69
CA SER A 33 -3.43 -7.31 4.59
C SER A 33 -2.83 -6.94 3.26
N LEU A 34 -2.18 -5.79 3.18
CA LEU A 34 -1.57 -5.35 1.93
C LEU A 34 -0.40 -6.24 1.54
N TYR A 35 0.37 -6.72 2.51
CA TYR A 35 1.46 -7.65 2.23
C TYR A 35 0.96 -8.96 1.66
N LYS A 36 -0.24 -9.38 2.08
CA LYS A 36 -0.84 -10.60 1.58
C LYS A 36 -1.53 -10.39 0.23
N GLY A 37 -1.56 -9.17 -0.22
CA GLY A 37 -2.22 -8.86 -1.48
C GLY A 37 -3.71 -8.60 -1.34
N TYR A 38 -4.18 -8.47 -0.11
CA TYR A 38 -5.60 -8.25 0.12
C TYR A 38 -5.85 -6.75 0.28
N VAL A 39 -6.70 -6.21 -0.56
CA VAL A 39 -7.01 -4.78 -0.53
C VAL A 39 -8.51 -4.63 -0.29
N SER A 40 -8.85 -4.08 0.86
CA SER A 40 -10.25 -3.84 1.16
C SER A 40 -10.77 -2.65 0.35
N LYS A 41 -12.08 -2.49 0.35
CA LYS A 41 -12.69 -1.37 -0.38
C LYS A 41 -12.16 -0.03 0.11
N ARG A 42 -12.00 0.09 1.43
CA ARG A 42 -11.47 1.32 2.01
C ARG A 42 -10.03 1.55 1.55
N ALA A 43 -9.20 0.51 1.61
CA ALA A 43 -7.82 0.64 1.20
C ALA A 43 -7.74 1.01 -0.28
N LYS A 44 -8.59 0.41 -1.09
CA LYS A 44 -8.60 0.71 -2.51
C LYS A 44 -8.92 2.18 -2.76
N LYS A 45 -9.90 2.71 -2.06
CA LYS A 45 -10.26 4.12 -2.22
C LYS A 45 -9.12 5.03 -1.83
N VAL A 46 -8.47 4.72 -0.72
CA VAL A 46 -7.35 5.53 -0.25
C VAL A 46 -6.21 5.51 -1.25
N LEU A 47 -5.89 4.32 -1.75
CA LEU A 47 -4.81 4.17 -2.72
C LEU A 47 -5.11 4.92 -4.02
N GLU A 48 -6.34 4.82 -4.49
CA GLU A 48 -6.74 5.51 -5.71
C GLU A 48 -6.64 7.03 -5.56
N LYS A 49 -6.98 7.50 -4.38
CA LYS A 49 -6.89 8.94 -4.11
C LYS A 49 -5.46 9.43 -4.23
N ASP A 50 -4.51 8.61 -3.87
CA ASP A 50 -3.10 8.96 -3.95
C ASP A 50 -2.50 8.62 -5.30
N GLY A 51 -3.33 8.21 -6.24
CA GLY A 51 -2.86 7.91 -7.59
C GLY A 51 -2.17 6.56 -7.71
N ILE A 52 -2.42 5.66 -6.77
CA ILE A 52 -1.81 4.35 -6.78
C ILE A 52 -2.77 3.36 -7.43
N LYS A 53 -2.29 2.69 -8.45
CA LYS A 53 -3.12 1.70 -9.13
C LYS A 53 -3.18 0.42 -8.34
N VAL A 54 -4.39 -0.01 -8.06
CA VAL A 54 -4.62 -1.29 -7.41
C VAL A 54 -5.29 -2.18 -8.44
N ALA A 55 -4.56 -3.16 -8.87
CA ALA A 55 -5.10 -4.05 -9.90
C ALA A 55 -6.14 -4.98 -9.31
#